data_b867a999aeb7dcaabe8b1a26caff5eb0
#
_entry.id   b867a999aeb7dcaabe8b1a26caff5eb0
#
_cell.length_a   1.000
_cell.length_b   1.000
_cell.length_c   1.000
_cell.angle_alpha   90.00
_cell.angle_beta   90.00
_cell.angle_gamma   90.00
#
_symmetry.space_group_name_H-M   'P 1'
#
loop_
_entity.id
_entity.type
_entity.pdbx_description
1 polymer ?
#
loop_
_entity_poly.entity_id
_entity_poly.type
_entity_poly.pdbx_seq_one_letter_code
_entity_poly.pdbx_strand_id
1 'polypeptide(L)'
;MEELQSLLEKINREGVEKAEAEAAKIIAEARAKADAIVKEASQNASKTIADAEKDAAAFAERAAESVRQAARDTVISVRDAVTAMLEKLLVANVNAALADEKTAAALVSKALEDICGNAEITACAQIADALKAQLTTRGEIKVVTDETAESGFSVKIDNGRIEHSFTGEVIAGELAKRLRSDLAALLK
;
A
#
# COMPACT_ATOMS: atom_id res chain seq x y z
N MET A 1 7.99 89.45 59.53
CA MET A 1 7.87 89.13 58.10
C MET A 1 8.88 88.01 57.66
N GLU A 2 10.09 87.97 58.27
CA GLU A 2 11.10 86.93 57.95
C GLU A 2 10.69 85.49 58.33
N GLU A 3 9.96 85.28 59.45
CA GLU A 3 9.50 83.95 59.83
C GLU A 3 8.47 83.32 58.87
N LEU A 4 7.59 84.12 58.27
CA LEU A 4 6.63 83.68 57.30
C LEU A 4 7.30 83.28 55.95
N GLN A 5 8.35 84.07 55.60
CA GLN A 5 9.14 83.74 54.37
C GLN A 5 9.94 82.45 54.55
N SER A 6 10.57 82.26 55.71
CA SER A 6 11.32 81.06 56.07
C SER A 6 10.39 79.79 56.07
N LEU A 7 9.18 79.97 56.61
CA LEU A 7 8.19 78.88 56.63
C LEU A 7 7.70 78.50 55.18
N LEU A 8 7.46 79.52 54.35
CA LEU A 8 7.07 79.28 52.92
C LEU A 8 8.20 78.59 52.14
N GLU A 9 9.47 79.02 52.34
CA GLU A 9 10.61 78.37 51.68
C GLU A 9 10.78 76.93 52.14
N LYS A 10 10.53 76.61 53.45
CA LYS A 10 10.62 75.28 53.97
C LYS A 10 9.51 74.36 53.39
N ILE A 11 8.27 74.87 53.33
CA ILE A 11 7.12 74.11 52.75
C ILE A 11 7.36 73.87 51.25
N ASN A 12 7.88 74.90 50.56
CA ASN A 12 8.13 74.71 49.10
C ASN A 12 9.27 73.72 48.87
N ARG A 13 10.34 73.74 49.65
CA ARG A 13 11.46 72.82 49.55
C ARG A 13 11.03 71.40 49.86
N GLU A 14 10.28 71.20 50.98
CA GLU A 14 9.80 69.89 51.38
C GLU A 14 8.76 69.34 50.36
N GLY A 15 7.98 70.24 49.76
CA GLY A 15 7.04 69.87 48.69
C GLY A 15 7.69 69.40 47.40
N VAL A 16 8.75 70.19 47.02
CA VAL A 16 9.56 69.84 45.82
C VAL A 16 10.35 68.55 46.03
N GLU A 17 11.03 68.40 47.19
CA GLU A 17 11.74 67.15 47.52
C GLU A 17 10.84 65.93 47.53
N LYS A 18 9.62 66.04 48.09
CA LYS A 18 8.62 64.93 48.02
C LYS A 18 8.17 64.64 46.58
N ALA A 19 7.88 65.68 45.80
CA ALA A 19 7.44 65.48 44.40
C ALA A 19 8.55 64.88 43.55
N GLU A 20 9.80 65.28 43.75
CA GLU A 20 10.95 64.68 43.04
C GLU A 20 11.19 63.21 43.43
N ALA A 21 11.03 62.86 44.73
CA ALA A 21 11.15 61.49 45.22
C ALA A 21 10.03 60.60 44.64
N GLU A 22 8.80 61.13 44.59
CA GLU A 22 7.66 60.38 44.01
C GLU A 22 7.79 60.21 42.50
N ALA A 23 8.23 61.25 41.79
CA ALA A 23 8.56 61.17 40.35
C ALA A 23 9.66 60.16 40.08
N ALA A 24 10.75 60.18 40.87
CA ALA A 24 11.83 59.20 40.75
C ALA A 24 11.33 57.73 40.96
N LYS A 25 10.44 57.53 41.93
CA LYS A 25 9.81 56.22 42.19
C LYS A 25 8.97 55.76 41.03
N ILE A 26 8.09 56.62 40.51
CA ILE A 26 7.25 56.32 39.34
C ILE A 26 8.10 55.98 38.11
N ILE A 27 9.18 56.74 37.86
CA ILE A 27 10.10 56.45 36.73
C ILE A 27 10.80 55.11 36.93
N ALA A 28 11.28 54.82 38.16
CA ALA A 28 11.91 53.52 38.42
C ALA A 28 10.97 52.35 38.26
N GLU A 29 9.74 52.44 38.76
CA GLU A 29 8.69 51.42 38.56
C GLU A 29 8.32 51.26 37.07
N ALA A 30 8.20 52.34 36.32
CA ALA A 30 7.90 52.28 34.88
C ALA A 30 9.01 51.60 34.09
N ARG A 31 10.29 51.93 34.41
CA ARG A 31 11.47 51.29 33.81
C ARG A 31 11.51 49.80 34.14
N ALA A 32 11.32 49.41 35.39
CA ALA A 32 11.29 48.03 35.78
C ALA A 32 10.19 47.24 35.07
N LYS A 33 9.01 47.83 34.90
CA LYS A 33 7.91 47.22 34.11
C LYS A 33 8.28 47.12 32.63
N ALA A 34 8.86 48.13 32.03
CA ALA A 34 9.32 48.11 30.64
C ALA A 34 10.37 47.01 30.40
N ASP A 35 11.36 46.92 31.29
CA ASP A 35 12.39 45.86 31.21
C ASP A 35 11.81 44.45 31.36
N ALA A 36 10.84 44.28 32.25
CA ALA A 36 10.13 42.99 32.43
C ALA A 36 9.37 42.62 31.15
N ILE A 37 8.64 43.54 30.53
CA ILE A 37 7.91 43.33 29.29
C ILE A 37 8.86 42.95 28.14
N VAL A 38 9.97 43.68 27.98
CA VAL A 38 10.96 43.37 26.94
C VAL A 38 11.59 41.99 27.16
N LYS A 39 11.92 41.65 28.40
CA LYS A 39 12.48 40.35 28.74
C LYS A 39 11.49 39.23 28.45
N GLU A 40 10.24 39.38 28.83
CA GLU A 40 9.18 38.42 28.57
C GLU A 40 8.94 38.25 27.06
N ALA A 41 8.84 39.35 26.31
CA ALA A 41 8.69 39.31 24.86
C ALA A 41 9.86 38.59 24.16
N SER A 42 11.10 38.85 24.62
CA SER A 42 12.30 38.19 24.09
C SER A 42 12.29 36.69 24.38
N GLN A 43 11.89 36.29 25.59
CA GLN A 43 11.75 34.87 25.96
C GLN A 43 10.66 34.15 25.15
N ASN A 44 9.51 34.81 24.96
CA ASN A 44 8.42 34.27 24.16
C ASN A 44 8.82 34.15 22.68
N ALA A 45 9.52 35.16 22.14
CA ALA A 45 10.02 35.09 20.77
C ALA A 45 11.01 33.92 20.56
N SER A 46 11.97 33.77 21.49
CA SER A 46 12.95 32.67 21.43
C SER A 46 12.27 31.31 21.54
N LYS A 47 11.27 31.19 22.43
CA LYS A 47 10.48 29.95 22.57
C LYS A 47 9.69 29.64 21.29
N THR A 48 9.03 30.64 20.71
CA THR A 48 8.27 30.48 19.47
C THR A 48 9.16 30.03 18.30
N ILE A 49 10.38 30.59 18.19
CA ILE A 49 11.34 30.18 17.17
C ILE A 49 11.77 28.71 17.39
N ALA A 50 12.14 28.36 18.62
CA ALA A 50 12.57 26.99 18.94
C ALA A 50 11.45 25.95 18.69
N ASP A 51 10.21 26.27 19.04
CA ASP A 51 9.06 25.42 18.79
C ASP A 51 8.81 25.28 17.27
N ALA A 52 8.90 26.38 16.52
CA ALA A 52 8.75 26.36 15.06
C ALA A 52 9.85 25.54 14.36
N GLU A 53 11.11 25.67 14.80
CA GLU A 53 12.23 24.85 14.28
C GLU A 53 12.02 23.36 14.55
N LYS A 54 11.57 23.01 15.75
CA LYS A 54 11.25 21.63 16.12
C LYS A 54 10.10 21.06 15.28
N ASP A 55 9.05 21.84 15.07
CA ASP A 55 7.91 21.43 14.26
C ASP A 55 8.29 21.28 12.79
N ALA A 56 9.12 22.18 12.28
CA ALA A 56 9.64 22.09 10.91
C ALA A 56 10.51 20.83 10.71
N ALA A 57 11.38 20.51 11.66
CA ALA A 57 12.20 19.30 11.61
C ALA A 57 11.34 18.04 11.65
N ALA A 58 10.36 17.98 12.55
CA ALA A 58 9.44 16.86 12.65
C ALA A 58 8.54 16.71 11.40
N PHE A 59 8.17 17.82 10.78
CA PHE A 59 7.46 17.80 9.50
C PHE A 59 8.32 17.25 8.38
N ALA A 60 9.57 17.69 8.26
CA ALA A 60 10.51 17.23 7.24
C ALA A 60 10.77 15.72 7.36
N GLU A 61 10.94 15.22 8.58
CA GLU A 61 11.13 13.78 8.85
C GLU A 61 9.89 12.96 8.42
N ARG A 62 8.70 13.40 8.83
CA ARG A 62 7.44 12.74 8.42
C ARG A 62 7.23 12.77 6.91
N ALA A 63 7.54 13.89 6.26
CA ALA A 63 7.44 14.02 4.82
C ALA A 63 8.41 13.06 4.10
N ALA A 64 9.66 12.97 4.56
CA ALA A 64 10.65 12.05 4.01
C ALA A 64 10.20 10.58 4.15
N GLU A 65 9.65 10.18 5.30
CA GLU A 65 9.14 8.82 5.49
C GLU A 65 7.90 8.54 4.63
N SER A 66 7.00 9.51 4.48
CA SER A 66 5.84 9.40 3.59
C SER A 66 6.26 9.20 2.13
N VAL A 67 7.30 9.92 1.66
CA VAL A 67 7.83 9.73 0.30
C VAL A 67 8.46 8.34 0.14
N ARG A 68 9.23 7.87 1.12
CA ARG A 68 9.79 6.51 1.09
C ARG A 68 8.69 5.44 1.05
N GLN A 69 7.64 5.63 1.83
CA GLN A 69 6.49 4.71 1.83
C GLN A 69 5.79 4.71 0.47
N ALA A 70 5.49 5.88 -0.10
CA ALA A 70 4.87 6.00 -1.41
C ALA A 70 5.73 5.36 -2.52
N ALA A 71 7.06 5.50 -2.44
CA ALA A 71 7.98 4.84 -3.37
C ALA A 71 7.90 3.31 -3.25
N ARG A 72 7.91 2.76 -2.03
CA ARG A 72 7.75 1.31 -1.82
C ARG A 72 6.42 0.81 -2.36
N ASP A 73 5.33 1.51 -2.07
CA ASP A 73 3.98 1.13 -2.52
C ASP A 73 3.88 1.17 -4.05
N THR A 74 4.52 2.15 -4.70
CA THR A 74 4.60 2.23 -6.16
C THR A 74 5.33 1.03 -6.76
N VAL A 75 6.46 0.64 -6.21
CA VAL A 75 7.22 -0.54 -6.67
C VAL A 75 6.40 -1.81 -6.51
N ILE A 76 5.71 -1.98 -5.39
CA ILE A 76 4.82 -3.12 -5.15
C ILE A 76 3.69 -3.14 -6.18
N SER A 77 3.02 -2.01 -6.40
CA SER A 77 1.92 -1.89 -7.36
C SER A 77 2.34 -2.22 -8.79
N VAL A 78 3.52 -1.73 -9.21
CA VAL A 78 4.07 -2.04 -10.55
C VAL A 78 4.39 -3.54 -10.66
N ARG A 79 5.02 -4.12 -9.65
CA ARG A 79 5.32 -5.56 -9.63
C ARG A 79 4.05 -6.40 -9.73
N ASP A 80 3.01 -6.06 -8.97
CA ASP A 80 1.74 -6.78 -8.97
C ASP A 80 1.03 -6.65 -10.33
N ALA A 81 1.08 -5.46 -10.96
CA ALA A 81 0.52 -5.23 -12.28
C ALA A 81 1.25 -6.05 -13.37
N VAL A 82 2.59 -6.12 -13.31
CA VAL A 82 3.40 -6.94 -14.23
C VAL A 82 3.09 -8.43 -14.01
N THR A 83 3.00 -8.88 -12.77
CA THR A 83 2.66 -10.28 -12.45
C THR A 83 1.29 -10.65 -13.01
N ALA A 84 0.27 -9.81 -12.79
CA ALA A 84 -1.07 -10.05 -13.32
C ALA A 84 -1.11 -10.05 -14.86
N MET A 85 -0.29 -9.22 -15.52
CA MET A 85 -0.16 -9.25 -16.97
C MET A 85 0.48 -10.55 -17.47
N LEU A 86 1.54 -11.02 -16.80
CA LEU A 86 2.19 -12.29 -17.13
C LEU A 86 1.27 -13.49 -16.93
N GLU A 87 0.49 -13.51 -15.85
CA GLU A 87 -0.51 -14.54 -15.60
C GLU A 87 -1.58 -14.58 -16.70
N LYS A 88 -2.07 -13.42 -17.16
CA LYS A 88 -3.02 -13.35 -18.27
C LYS A 88 -2.42 -13.88 -19.58
N LEU A 89 -1.17 -13.54 -19.88
CA LEU A 89 -0.47 -14.05 -21.05
C LEU A 89 -0.26 -15.57 -20.96
N LEU A 90 0.04 -16.08 -19.78
CA LEU A 90 0.21 -17.51 -19.55
C LEU A 90 -1.12 -18.25 -19.77
N VAL A 91 -2.24 -17.75 -19.23
CA VAL A 91 -3.57 -18.32 -19.48
C VAL A 91 -3.90 -18.33 -20.96
N ALA A 92 -3.66 -17.25 -21.68
CA ALA A 92 -3.92 -17.18 -23.12
C ALA A 92 -3.09 -18.21 -23.92
N ASN A 93 -1.79 -18.36 -23.59
CA ASN A 93 -0.93 -19.35 -24.23
C ASN A 93 -1.34 -20.79 -23.89
N VAL A 94 -1.72 -21.06 -22.65
CA VAL A 94 -2.21 -22.39 -22.24
C VAL A 94 -3.53 -22.71 -22.95
N ASN A 95 -4.46 -21.74 -23.04
CA ASN A 95 -5.71 -21.93 -23.76
C ASN A 95 -5.46 -22.23 -25.24
N ALA A 96 -4.54 -21.53 -25.89
CA ALA A 96 -4.16 -21.81 -27.26
C ALA A 96 -3.55 -23.21 -27.44
N ALA A 97 -2.72 -23.65 -26.48
CA ALA A 97 -2.15 -25.00 -26.49
C ALA A 97 -3.21 -26.09 -26.24
N LEU A 98 -4.20 -25.84 -25.38
CA LEU A 98 -5.30 -26.76 -25.11
C LEU A 98 -6.34 -26.83 -26.24
N ALA A 99 -6.39 -25.81 -27.12
CA ALA A 99 -7.21 -25.83 -28.32
C ALA A 99 -6.59 -26.71 -29.45
N ASP A 100 -5.29 -27.03 -29.36
CA ASP A 100 -4.66 -27.95 -30.29
C ASP A 100 -5.04 -29.39 -29.98
N GLU A 101 -5.71 -30.06 -30.93
CA GLU A 101 -6.24 -31.43 -30.79
C GLU A 101 -5.19 -32.46 -30.35
N LYS A 102 -3.97 -32.35 -30.88
CA LYS A 102 -2.87 -33.29 -30.58
C LYS A 102 -2.39 -33.11 -29.15
N THR A 103 -2.23 -31.86 -28.70
CA THR A 103 -1.80 -31.53 -27.36
C THR A 103 -2.86 -31.93 -26.33
N ALA A 104 -4.10 -31.62 -26.59
CA ALA A 104 -5.22 -32.03 -25.74
C ALA A 104 -5.32 -33.56 -25.60
N ALA A 105 -5.23 -34.28 -26.71
CA ALA A 105 -5.28 -35.74 -26.73
C ALA A 105 -4.11 -36.39 -25.97
N ALA A 106 -2.90 -35.83 -26.11
CA ALA A 106 -1.72 -36.28 -25.35
C ALA A 106 -1.89 -36.09 -23.84
N LEU A 107 -2.42 -34.90 -23.44
CA LEU A 107 -2.71 -34.61 -22.02
C LEU A 107 -3.80 -35.52 -21.45
N VAL A 108 -4.88 -35.73 -22.18
CA VAL A 108 -5.95 -36.68 -21.78
C VAL A 108 -5.39 -38.10 -21.63
N SER A 109 -4.61 -38.57 -22.62
CA SER A 109 -4.01 -39.91 -22.56
C SER A 109 -3.09 -40.04 -21.35
N LYS A 110 -2.32 -39.00 -21.04
CA LYS A 110 -1.45 -38.98 -19.87
C LYS A 110 -2.23 -38.95 -18.55
N ALA A 111 -3.29 -38.12 -18.49
CA ALA A 111 -4.15 -38.07 -17.31
C ALA A 111 -4.86 -39.41 -17.04
N LEU A 112 -5.14 -40.17 -18.09
CA LEU A 112 -5.79 -41.49 -18.00
C LEU A 112 -4.81 -42.64 -17.69
N GLU A 113 -3.51 -42.46 -17.81
CA GLU A 113 -2.52 -43.48 -17.46
C GLU A 113 -2.59 -43.90 -15.99
N ASP A 114 -2.86 -42.95 -15.11
CA ASP A 114 -2.91 -43.15 -13.67
C ASP A 114 -4.33 -43.47 -13.16
N ILE A 115 -5.35 -43.55 -14.06
CA ILE A 115 -6.73 -43.75 -13.72
C ILE A 115 -7.16 -45.18 -14.12
N CYS A 116 -7.43 -46.00 -13.11
CA CYS A 116 -8.02 -47.33 -13.29
C CYS A 116 -9.53 -47.28 -13.03
N GLY A 117 -10.35 -47.48 -14.08
CA GLY A 117 -11.81 -47.56 -13.97
C GLY A 117 -12.59 -46.63 -14.91
N ASN A 118 -13.90 -46.52 -14.68
CA ASN A 118 -14.79 -45.69 -15.50
C ASN A 118 -14.48 -44.23 -15.31
N ALA A 119 -14.24 -43.53 -16.41
CA ALA A 119 -14.01 -42.07 -16.43
C ALA A 119 -14.99 -41.38 -17.38
N GLU A 120 -15.50 -40.25 -16.95
CA GLU A 120 -16.26 -39.34 -17.82
C GLU A 120 -15.39 -38.10 -18.09
N ILE A 121 -15.15 -37.82 -19.36
CA ILE A 121 -14.38 -36.65 -19.81
C ILE A 121 -15.34 -35.62 -20.35
N THR A 122 -15.35 -34.45 -19.74
CA THR A 122 -16.09 -33.31 -20.25
C THR A 122 -15.10 -32.40 -20.95
N ALA A 123 -15.27 -32.14 -22.26
CA ALA A 123 -14.35 -31.39 -23.07
C ALA A 123 -15.05 -30.27 -23.85
N CYS A 124 -14.34 -29.16 -24.12
CA CYS A 124 -14.87 -28.10 -24.96
C CYS A 124 -15.16 -28.62 -26.39
N ALA A 125 -16.08 -27.96 -27.11
CA ALA A 125 -16.54 -28.38 -28.42
C ALA A 125 -15.42 -28.59 -29.44
N GLN A 126 -14.34 -27.78 -29.39
CA GLN A 126 -13.24 -27.84 -30.33
C GLN A 126 -12.47 -29.17 -30.34
N ILE A 127 -12.30 -29.77 -29.16
CA ILE A 127 -11.49 -30.99 -28.99
C ILE A 127 -12.33 -32.25 -28.72
N ALA A 128 -13.63 -32.09 -28.40
CA ALA A 128 -14.49 -33.19 -28.00
C ALA A 128 -14.59 -34.30 -29.09
N ASP A 129 -14.71 -33.93 -30.35
CA ASP A 129 -14.84 -34.89 -31.42
C ASP A 129 -13.55 -35.64 -31.72
N ALA A 130 -12.40 -34.94 -31.64
CA ALA A 130 -11.07 -35.55 -31.76
C ALA A 130 -10.82 -36.55 -30.60
N LEU A 131 -11.23 -36.19 -29.36
CA LEU A 131 -11.11 -37.06 -28.20
C LEU A 131 -12.05 -38.28 -28.29
N LYS A 132 -13.29 -38.09 -28.77
CA LYS A 132 -14.21 -39.22 -29.04
C LYS A 132 -13.60 -40.23 -30.03
N ALA A 133 -13.01 -39.73 -31.14
CA ALA A 133 -12.40 -40.59 -32.15
C ALA A 133 -11.20 -41.39 -31.62
N GLN A 134 -10.38 -40.81 -30.76
CA GLN A 134 -9.19 -41.47 -30.22
C GLN A 134 -9.48 -42.42 -29.04
N LEU A 135 -10.50 -42.10 -28.22
CA LEU A 135 -10.81 -42.85 -27.00
C LEU A 135 -11.86 -43.97 -27.23
N THR A 136 -12.45 -44.06 -28.42
CA THR A 136 -13.44 -45.10 -28.78
C THR A 136 -12.90 -46.53 -28.60
N THR A 137 -11.58 -46.69 -28.59
CA THR A 137 -10.90 -47.98 -28.39
C THR A 137 -10.79 -48.42 -26.92
N ARG A 138 -11.05 -47.52 -25.97
CA ARG A 138 -11.04 -47.79 -24.54
C ARG A 138 -12.49 -47.79 -24.01
N GLY A 139 -13.13 -48.95 -24.03
CA GLY A 139 -14.59 -49.12 -23.87
C GLY A 139 -15.25 -48.65 -22.55
N GLU A 140 -14.53 -48.00 -21.64
CA GLU A 140 -15.04 -47.55 -20.35
C GLU A 140 -15.03 -46.02 -20.17
N ILE A 141 -14.71 -45.26 -21.22
CA ILE A 141 -14.56 -43.79 -21.15
C ILE A 141 -15.69 -43.13 -21.93
N LYS A 142 -16.48 -42.32 -21.24
CA LYS A 142 -17.53 -41.49 -21.83
C LYS A 142 -17.02 -40.06 -22.05
N VAL A 143 -17.11 -39.57 -23.31
CA VAL A 143 -16.77 -38.17 -23.64
C VAL A 143 -18.04 -37.36 -23.81
N VAL A 144 -18.19 -36.29 -23.01
CA VAL A 144 -19.31 -35.35 -23.04
C VAL A 144 -18.77 -34.01 -23.55
N THR A 145 -19.52 -33.37 -24.45
CA THR A 145 -19.16 -32.04 -24.94
C THR A 145 -19.75 -30.96 -24.04
N ASP A 146 -18.94 -30.00 -23.61
CA ASP A 146 -19.39 -28.81 -22.91
C ASP A 146 -19.30 -27.60 -23.87
N GLU A 147 -20.47 -27.10 -24.27
CA GLU A 147 -20.57 -25.94 -25.16
C GLU A 147 -20.24 -24.60 -24.46
N THR A 148 -20.21 -24.62 -23.14
CA THR A 148 -19.93 -23.41 -22.34
C THR A 148 -18.42 -23.23 -22.03
N ALA A 149 -17.65 -24.31 -22.15
CA ALA A 149 -16.22 -24.28 -21.91
C ALA A 149 -15.45 -23.68 -23.09
N GLU A 150 -14.70 -22.61 -22.83
CA GLU A 150 -13.88 -21.97 -23.89
C GLU A 150 -12.68 -22.83 -24.32
N SER A 151 -12.05 -23.55 -23.41
CA SER A 151 -10.90 -24.42 -23.68
C SER A 151 -10.68 -25.45 -22.59
N GLY A 152 -10.01 -26.55 -22.94
CA GLY A 152 -9.60 -27.59 -22.00
C GLY A 152 -10.64 -28.67 -21.79
N PHE A 153 -10.43 -29.48 -20.75
CA PHE A 153 -11.28 -30.63 -20.39
C PHE A 153 -11.25 -30.85 -18.88
N SER A 154 -12.25 -31.59 -18.39
CA SER A 154 -12.23 -32.16 -17.04
C SER A 154 -12.42 -33.67 -17.11
N VAL A 155 -11.84 -34.37 -16.13
CA VAL A 155 -11.95 -35.85 -15.98
C VAL A 155 -12.64 -36.15 -14.67
N LYS A 156 -13.82 -36.77 -14.74
CA LYS A 156 -14.57 -37.23 -13.57
C LYS A 156 -14.38 -38.73 -13.40
N ILE A 157 -14.03 -39.12 -12.19
CA ILE A 157 -13.73 -40.49 -11.80
C ILE A 157 -14.64 -40.88 -10.63
N ASP A 158 -14.80 -42.20 -10.40
CA ASP A 158 -15.58 -42.74 -9.30
C ASP A 158 -17.01 -42.17 -9.24
N ASN A 159 -17.72 -42.26 -10.37
CA ASN A 159 -19.08 -41.75 -10.54
C ASN A 159 -19.22 -40.24 -10.19
N GLY A 160 -18.21 -39.47 -10.51
CA GLY A 160 -18.21 -37.99 -10.31
C GLY A 160 -17.80 -37.55 -8.91
N ARG A 161 -17.27 -38.42 -8.06
CA ARG A 161 -16.75 -38.05 -6.74
C ARG A 161 -15.44 -37.30 -6.81
N ILE A 162 -14.62 -37.58 -7.82
CA ILE A 162 -13.33 -36.92 -8.03
C ILE A 162 -13.39 -36.25 -9.40
N GLU A 163 -13.09 -34.98 -9.45
CA GLU A 163 -13.00 -34.22 -10.69
C GLU A 163 -11.62 -33.56 -10.79
N HIS A 164 -10.90 -33.87 -11.88
CA HIS A 164 -9.67 -33.24 -12.24
C HIS A 164 -9.93 -32.28 -13.39
N SER A 165 -9.72 -30.99 -13.16
CA SER A 165 -9.95 -29.94 -14.16
C SER A 165 -8.63 -29.51 -14.82
N PHE A 166 -8.60 -29.53 -16.15
CA PHE A 166 -7.50 -29.17 -17.01
C PHE A 166 -7.90 -27.99 -17.89
N THR A 167 -8.37 -26.91 -17.26
CA THR A 167 -8.65 -25.64 -17.93
C THR A 167 -7.41 -24.76 -17.98
N GLY A 168 -7.38 -23.80 -18.90
CA GLY A 168 -6.25 -22.87 -19.02
C GLY A 168 -5.97 -22.13 -17.72
N GLU A 169 -7.00 -21.73 -16.98
CA GLU A 169 -6.85 -21.05 -15.69
C GLU A 169 -6.19 -21.94 -14.63
N VAL A 170 -6.62 -23.19 -14.50
CA VAL A 170 -6.07 -24.14 -13.52
C VAL A 170 -4.61 -24.45 -13.83
N ILE A 171 -4.32 -24.80 -15.08
CA ILE A 171 -2.94 -25.12 -15.51
C ILE A 171 -2.03 -23.92 -15.39
N ALA A 172 -2.46 -22.74 -15.88
CA ALA A 172 -1.69 -21.52 -15.78
C ALA A 172 -1.46 -21.12 -14.31
N GLY A 173 -2.46 -21.29 -13.43
CA GLY A 173 -2.33 -21.04 -12.00
C GLY A 173 -1.29 -21.94 -11.34
N GLU A 174 -1.24 -23.23 -11.67
CA GLU A 174 -0.23 -24.17 -11.15
C GLU A 174 1.18 -23.87 -11.72
N LEU A 175 1.26 -23.54 -13.00
CA LEU A 175 2.53 -23.09 -13.61
C LEU A 175 3.01 -21.78 -13.00
N ALA A 176 2.12 -20.79 -12.79
CA ALA A 176 2.45 -19.52 -12.14
C ALA A 176 2.98 -19.72 -10.72
N LYS A 177 2.40 -20.64 -9.94
CA LYS A 177 2.91 -20.96 -8.60
C LYS A 177 4.35 -21.49 -8.63
N ARG A 178 4.67 -22.35 -9.59
CA ARG A 178 6.03 -22.90 -9.76
C ARG A 178 7.03 -21.85 -10.26
N LEU A 179 6.58 -20.94 -11.14
CA LEU A 179 7.41 -19.88 -11.71
C LEU A 179 7.57 -18.66 -10.79
N ARG A 180 6.75 -18.52 -9.75
CA ARG A 180 6.81 -17.35 -8.82
C ARG A 180 8.16 -17.18 -8.17
N SER A 181 8.84 -18.25 -7.81
CA SER A 181 10.19 -18.19 -7.23
C SER A 181 11.20 -17.62 -8.21
N ASP A 182 11.10 -18.01 -9.48
CA ASP A 182 12.02 -17.60 -10.54
C ASP A 182 11.72 -16.17 -10.99
N LEU A 183 10.43 -15.81 -11.12
CA LEU A 183 9.99 -14.44 -11.39
C LEU A 183 10.36 -13.46 -10.27
N ALA A 184 10.25 -13.87 -9.02
CA ALA A 184 10.68 -13.05 -7.88
C ALA A 184 12.21 -12.81 -7.87
N ALA A 185 12.98 -13.72 -8.43
CA ALA A 185 14.43 -13.57 -8.57
C ALA A 185 14.82 -12.61 -9.70
N LEU A 186 14.00 -12.55 -10.77
CA LEU A 186 14.22 -11.66 -11.91
C LEU A 186 13.78 -10.20 -11.66
N LEU A 187 12.88 -9.99 -10.70
CA LEU A 187 12.33 -8.67 -10.36
C LEU A 187 13.02 -8.03 -9.13
N LYS A 188 14.10 -8.58 -8.63
CA LYS A 188 14.99 -7.99 -7.62
C LYS A 188 16.04 -7.12 -8.27
#